data_bcc97c19d99bcd8f4ee402ea0e0a8d4c
#
_entry.id   bcc97c19d99bcd8f4ee402ea0e0a8d4c
#
_cell.length_a   1.000
_cell.length_b   1.000
_cell.length_c   1.000
_cell.angle_alpha   90.00
_cell.angle_beta   90.00
_cell.angle_gamma   90.00
#
_symmetry.space_group_name_H-M   'P 1'
#
loop_
_entity.id
_entity.type
_entity.pdbx_description
1 polymer ?
#
loop_
_entity_poly.entity_id
_entity_poly.type
_entity_poly.pdbx_seq_one_letter_code
_entity_poly.pdbx_strand_id
1 'polypeptide(L)'
;MTRPIGYFVHHQGRGHAERCAAVVNALPESQPVTVFCAKPDIFPAFTRAVEVITLPSLFEATGAEDINDTTSAPDTVHCAPLGWPGIRQAMAQLAAWFASANPVLMISDVSAEVAQLARICSVPHVKVLQHGQRGDPGHQAAYDGAVGLLCPAAKALAQPDWPARHMAKTHFAGGLGVDVKRPDPARRDRLRERLGVGPEQRMVLVMSGGGGTGFASAPFGIAARAMPETAFITIGRMARDWHATEPANLRHHGWIDNAADYLAAANMVVASTGNTTCHQILAAETPWLAVPEWRYFDEQVEKAEALARAGAAHHLPHFPSSAATWRRAIQDTFDAHDPALQRALVNEDAARETANWLIGLTDQLLLETPKDTGDIHDVVHPIRA
;
A
#
# COMPACT_ATOMS: atom_id res chain seq x y z
N MET A 1 25.40 -8.42 -20.45
CA MET A 1 23.98 -8.06 -20.47
C MET A 1 23.60 -7.61 -19.06
N THR A 2 22.82 -6.56 -18.92
CA THR A 2 22.35 -6.08 -17.61
C THR A 2 21.40 -7.12 -17.00
N ARG A 3 21.65 -7.54 -15.77
CA ARG A 3 20.80 -8.52 -15.05
C ARG A 3 19.46 -7.87 -14.71
N PRO A 4 18.32 -8.58 -14.88
CA PRO A 4 17.00 -8.00 -14.62
C PRO A 4 16.72 -7.81 -13.13
N ILE A 5 15.78 -6.91 -12.84
CA ILE A 5 15.09 -6.82 -11.55
C ILE A 5 13.75 -7.55 -11.68
N GLY A 6 13.45 -8.47 -10.76
CA GLY A 6 12.13 -9.06 -10.62
C GLY A 6 11.27 -8.25 -9.66
N TYR A 7 9.97 -8.14 -9.91
CA TYR A 7 9.02 -7.47 -9.01
C TYR A 7 7.76 -8.33 -8.84
N PHE A 8 7.59 -8.94 -7.68
CA PHE A 8 6.36 -9.65 -7.32
C PHE A 8 5.35 -8.69 -6.73
N VAL A 9 4.12 -8.69 -7.26
CA VAL A 9 3.03 -7.80 -6.88
C VAL A 9 1.82 -8.60 -6.40
N HIS A 10 1.35 -8.27 -5.20
CA HIS A 10 0.11 -8.81 -4.67
C HIS A 10 -1.09 -8.28 -5.46
N HIS A 11 -1.99 -9.16 -5.89
CA HIS A 11 -3.10 -8.78 -6.76
C HIS A 11 -4.34 -8.23 -6.05
N GLN A 12 -4.42 -8.33 -4.72
CA GLN A 12 -5.54 -7.80 -3.94
C GLN A 12 -5.30 -6.32 -3.61
N GLY A 13 -5.98 -5.44 -4.35
CA GLY A 13 -5.87 -4.00 -4.21
C GLY A 13 -4.93 -3.35 -5.22
N ARG A 14 -5.46 -2.32 -5.91
CA ARG A 14 -4.73 -1.59 -6.97
C ARG A 14 -3.48 -0.85 -6.47
N GLY A 15 -3.42 -0.49 -5.19
CA GLY A 15 -2.30 0.26 -4.63
C GLY A 15 -0.93 -0.43 -4.75
N HIS A 16 -0.89 -1.77 -4.81
CA HIS A 16 0.33 -2.54 -5.05
C HIS A 16 0.79 -2.40 -6.51
N ALA A 17 -0.15 -2.48 -7.45
CA ALA A 17 0.12 -2.32 -8.87
C ALA A 17 0.53 -0.88 -9.22
N GLU A 18 -0.14 0.12 -8.65
CA GLU A 18 0.21 1.54 -8.80
C GLU A 18 1.63 1.83 -8.30
N ARG A 19 1.99 1.30 -7.13
CA ARG A 19 3.34 1.42 -6.58
C ARG A 19 4.39 0.76 -7.47
N CYS A 20 4.13 -0.47 -7.92
CA CYS A 20 5.00 -1.18 -8.84
C CYS A 20 5.22 -0.37 -10.12
N ALA A 21 4.15 0.09 -10.75
CA ALA A 21 4.24 0.86 -11.99
C ALA A 21 5.00 2.18 -11.80
N ALA A 22 4.78 2.89 -10.69
CA ALA A 22 5.51 4.10 -10.37
C ALA A 22 7.03 3.87 -10.28
N VAL A 23 7.45 2.82 -9.57
CA VAL A 23 8.86 2.44 -9.46
C VAL A 23 9.43 2.02 -10.80
N VAL A 24 8.74 1.13 -11.52
CA VAL A 24 9.21 0.57 -12.79
C VAL A 24 9.34 1.65 -13.85
N ASN A 25 8.38 2.57 -13.94
CA ASN A 25 8.42 3.69 -14.88
C ASN A 25 9.55 4.71 -14.58
N ALA A 26 10.00 4.78 -13.32
CA ALA A 26 11.08 5.66 -12.90
C ALA A 26 12.48 5.03 -13.04
N LEU A 27 12.57 3.70 -13.19
CA LEU A 27 13.86 3.03 -13.44
C LEU A 27 14.43 3.40 -14.82
N PRO A 28 15.76 3.47 -14.99
CA PRO A 28 16.38 3.66 -16.29
C PRO A 28 15.90 2.63 -17.32
N GLU A 29 15.69 3.03 -18.56
CA GLU A 29 15.26 2.10 -19.64
C GLU A 29 16.26 0.96 -19.86
N SER A 30 17.55 1.18 -19.60
CA SER A 30 18.60 0.17 -19.67
C SER A 30 18.51 -0.92 -18.61
N GLN A 31 17.70 -0.72 -17.54
CA GLN A 31 17.47 -1.72 -16.49
C GLN A 31 16.30 -2.63 -16.86
N PRO A 32 16.49 -3.89 -17.27
CA PRO A 32 15.38 -4.80 -17.56
C PRO A 32 14.56 -5.09 -16.30
N VAL A 33 13.24 -5.19 -16.45
CA VAL A 33 12.32 -5.51 -15.35
C VAL A 33 11.34 -6.59 -15.80
N THR A 34 11.15 -7.59 -14.96
CA THR A 34 10.10 -8.62 -15.09
C THR A 34 9.16 -8.52 -13.89
N VAL A 35 7.87 -8.33 -14.14
CA VAL A 35 6.82 -8.21 -13.11
C VAL A 35 6.06 -9.52 -13.00
N PHE A 36 5.78 -9.96 -11.78
CA PHE A 36 5.03 -11.17 -11.47
C PHE A 36 3.76 -10.82 -10.71
N CYS A 37 2.60 -11.23 -11.22
CA CYS A 37 1.32 -10.97 -10.59
C CYS A 37 0.28 -12.01 -11.01
N ALA A 38 -0.69 -12.31 -10.12
CA ALA A 38 -1.76 -13.24 -10.46
C ALA A 38 -2.86 -12.58 -11.33
N LYS A 39 -2.98 -11.25 -11.32
CA LYS A 39 -3.99 -10.49 -12.09
C LYS A 39 -3.30 -9.31 -12.81
N PRO A 40 -2.79 -9.50 -14.02
CA PRO A 40 -2.05 -8.45 -14.73
C PRO A 40 -2.91 -7.26 -15.18
N ASP A 41 -4.22 -7.41 -15.23
CA ASP A 41 -5.19 -6.37 -15.59
C ASP A 41 -5.34 -5.24 -14.53
N ILE A 42 -4.77 -5.42 -13.34
CA ILE A 42 -4.81 -4.38 -12.29
C ILE A 42 -3.78 -3.27 -12.49
N PHE A 43 -2.77 -3.46 -13.35
CA PHE A 43 -1.73 -2.47 -13.55
C PHE A 43 -2.21 -1.26 -14.33
N PRO A 44 -1.81 -0.04 -13.95
CA PRO A 44 -1.86 1.09 -14.86
C PRO A 44 -0.86 0.87 -16.01
N ALA A 45 -0.94 1.72 -17.03
CA ALA A 45 -0.02 1.63 -18.16
C ALA A 45 1.44 1.82 -17.73
N PHE A 46 2.31 0.93 -18.19
CA PHE A 46 3.74 1.15 -18.11
C PHE A 46 4.17 2.08 -19.23
N THR A 47 5.07 3.04 -18.94
CA THR A 47 5.62 3.99 -19.91
C THR A 47 6.86 3.46 -20.63
N ARG A 48 7.27 2.23 -20.31
CA ARG A 48 8.40 1.50 -20.87
C ARG A 48 8.03 0.05 -21.16
N ALA A 49 8.87 -0.66 -21.91
CA ALA A 49 8.70 -2.10 -22.11
C ALA A 49 8.93 -2.86 -20.79
N VAL A 50 7.93 -3.66 -20.39
CA VAL A 50 7.95 -4.49 -19.19
C VAL A 50 7.36 -5.85 -19.53
N GLU A 51 8.09 -6.90 -19.17
CA GLU A 51 7.54 -8.25 -19.21
C GLU A 51 6.67 -8.48 -17.96
N VAL A 52 5.40 -8.87 -18.16
CA VAL A 52 4.50 -9.24 -17.06
C VAL A 52 4.20 -10.73 -17.15
N ILE A 53 4.67 -11.50 -16.19
CA ILE A 53 4.43 -12.93 -16.07
C ILE A 53 3.25 -13.18 -15.13
N THR A 54 2.20 -13.82 -15.65
CA THR A 54 1.05 -14.21 -14.85
C THR A 54 1.39 -15.45 -14.03
N LEU A 55 1.30 -15.32 -12.70
CA LEU A 55 1.44 -16.42 -11.77
C LEU A 55 0.07 -16.92 -11.28
N PRO A 56 -0.08 -18.20 -10.93
CA PRO A 56 -1.20 -18.61 -10.10
C PRO A 56 -1.24 -17.84 -8.76
N SER A 57 -2.44 -17.64 -8.22
CA SER A 57 -2.59 -16.96 -6.93
C SER A 57 -1.93 -17.78 -5.80
N LEU A 58 -1.18 -17.09 -4.93
CA LEU A 58 -0.61 -17.66 -3.70
C LEU A 58 -1.59 -17.60 -2.52
N PHE A 59 -2.70 -16.87 -2.65
CA PHE A 59 -3.54 -16.44 -1.53
C PHE A 59 -5.01 -16.83 -1.68
N GLU A 60 -5.35 -17.59 -2.72
CA GLU A 60 -6.72 -18.01 -3.01
C GLU A 60 -6.76 -19.52 -3.25
N ALA A 61 -7.62 -20.21 -2.51
CA ALA A 61 -7.91 -21.61 -2.77
C ALA A 61 -8.59 -21.74 -4.15
N THR A 62 -8.24 -22.78 -4.88
CA THR A 62 -8.75 -23.03 -6.24
C THR A 62 -9.86 -24.06 -6.28
N GLY A 63 -10.08 -24.81 -5.17
CA GLY A 63 -10.95 -25.97 -5.09
C GLY A 63 -10.30 -27.24 -5.70
N ALA A 64 -9.03 -27.15 -6.10
CA ALA A 64 -8.25 -28.27 -6.64
C ALA A 64 -7.17 -28.75 -5.65
N GLU A 65 -7.33 -28.39 -4.37
CA GLU A 65 -6.47 -28.85 -3.29
C GLU A 65 -6.66 -30.36 -3.11
N ASP A 66 -5.56 -31.11 -3.19
CA ASP A 66 -5.55 -32.57 -3.24
C ASP A 66 -5.01 -33.22 -1.97
N ILE A 67 -4.57 -32.42 -1.01
CA ILE A 67 -4.02 -32.86 0.27
C ILE A 67 -4.83 -32.20 1.40
N ASN A 68 -5.24 -33.00 2.36
CA ASN A 68 -5.84 -32.47 3.57
C ASN A 68 -4.74 -31.88 4.46
N ASP A 69 -4.78 -30.55 4.63
CA ASP A 69 -3.83 -29.82 5.48
C ASP A 69 -4.17 -30.04 6.95
N THR A 70 -3.50 -31.03 7.53
CA THR A 70 -3.72 -31.44 8.95
C THR A 70 -2.63 -30.90 9.89
N THR A 71 -1.67 -30.14 9.34
CA THR A 71 -0.54 -29.61 10.10
C THR A 71 -0.50 -28.09 10.04
N SER A 72 -0.10 -27.45 11.12
CA SER A 72 0.19 -26.01 11.09
C SER A 72 1.43 -25.75 10.25
N ALA A 73 1.43 -24.64 9.49
CA ALA A 73 2.64 -24.16 8.86
C ALA A 73 3.71 -23.88 9.93
N PRO A 74 5.00 -24.16 9.65
CA PRO A 74 6.07 -23.77 10.58
C PRO A 74 6.09 -22.26 10.78
N ASP A 75 6.42 -21.81 11.97
CA ASP A 75 6.41 -20.37 12.34
C ASP A 75 7.22 -19.49 11.38
N THR A 76 8.22 -20.05 10.72
CA THR A 76 9.05 -19.34 9.71
C THR A 76 8.40 -19.16 8.35
N VAL A 77 7.22 -19.73 8.15
CA VAL A 77 6.42 -19.60 6.91
C VAL A 77 5.08 -18.98 7.27
N HIS A 78 4.77 -17.84 6.66
CA HIS A 78 3.59 -17.07 7.03
C HIS A 78 2.30 -17.65 6.42
N CYS A 79 2.31 -17.95 5.11
CA CYS A 79 1.15 -18.45 4.39
C CYS A 79 1.57 -19.50 3.34
N ALA A 80 1.64 -20.78 3.75
CA ALA A 80 2.01 -21.89 2.87
C ALA A 80 1.20 -23.15 3.20
N PRO A 81 -0.13 -23.14 2.97
CA PRO A 81 -0.96 -24.33 3.17
C PRO A 81 -0.52 -25.46 2.28
N LEU A 82 -0.66 -26.69 2.78
CA LEU A 82 -0.34 -27.90 2.04
C LEU A 82 -1.36 -28.18 0.93
N GLY A 83 -0.90 -28.82 -0.13
CA GLY A 83 -1.79 -29.31 -1.19
C GLY A 83 -2.30 -28.25 -2.17
N TRP A 84 -1.87 -27.00 -2.06
CA TRP A 84 -2.31 -25.92 -2.96
C TRP A 84 -1.53 -25.93 -4.29
N PRO A 85 -2.15 -26.34 -5.42
CA PRO A 85 -1.46 -26.41 -6.71
C PRO A 85 -0.96 -25.04 -7.18
N GLY A 86 -1.71 -23.97 -6.89
CA GLY A 86 -1.35 -22.59 -7.27
C GLY A 86 -0.03 -22.15 -6.65
N ILE A 87 0.17 -22.42 -5.35
CA ILE A 87 1.43 -22.10 -4.66
C ILE A 87 2.59 -22.89 -5.27
N ARG A 88 2.41 -24.21 -5.46
CA ARG A 88 3.44 -25.07 -6.05
C ARG A 88 3.87 -24.59 -7.43
N GLN A 89 2.92 -24.25 -8.29
CA GLN A 89 3.18 -23.75 -9.64
C GLN A 89 3.84 -22.35 -9.63
N ALA A 90 3.35 -21.43 -8.83
CA ALA A 90 3.92 -20.10 -8.72
C ALA A 90 5.38 -20.13 -8.22
N MET A 91 5.66 -20.91 -7.17
CA MET A 91 7.01 -21.06 -6.63
C MET A 91 7.95 -21.73 -7.62
N ALA A 92 7.47 -22.75 -8.38
CA ALA A 92 8.26 -23.38 -9.43
C ALA A 92 8.60 -22.41 -10.58
N GLN A 93 7.64 -21.58 -11.02
CA GLN A 93 7.86 -20.57 -12.06
C GLN A 93 8.87 -19.50 -11.62
N LEU A 94 8.75 -19.00 -10.38
CA LEU A 94 9.70 -18.03 -9.83
C LEU A 94 11.10 -18.62 -9.72
N ALA A 95 11.26 -19.86 -9.20
CA ALA A 95 12.56 -20.52 -9.07
C ALA A 95 13.19 -20.79 -10.45
N ALA A 96 12.40 -21.22 -11.43
CA ALA A 96 12.88 -21.40 -12.81
C ALA A 96 13.36 -20.08 -13.43
N TRP A 97 12.61 -18.99 -13.21
CA TRP A 97 13.03 -17.68 -13.68
C TRP A 97 14.30 -17.19 -12.97
N PHE A 98 14.45 -17.41 -11.66
CA PHE A 98 15.69 -17.07 -10.95
C PHE A 98 16.90 -17.79 -11.55
N ALA A 99 16.74 -19.08 -11.88
CA ALA A 99 17.82 -19.88 -12.46
C ALA A 99 18.19 -19.42 -13.89
N SER A 100 17.20 -19.07 -14.71
CA SER A 100 17.43 -18.74 -16.13
C SER A 100 17.83 -17.27 -16.35
N ALA A 101 17.17 -16.33 -15.66
CA ALA A 101 17.37 -14.90 -15.82
C ALA A 101 18.52 -14.33 -14.98
N ASN A 102 18.95 -15.06 -13.93
CA ASN A 102 19.99 -14.63 -12.99
C ASN A 102 19.78 -13.16 -12.53
N PRO A 103 18.62 -12.84 -11.90
CA PRO A 103 18.31 -11.46 -11.57
C PRO A 103 19.30 -10.86 -10.58
N VAL A 104 19.54 -9.54 -10.68
CA VAL A 104 20.37 -8.83 -9.69
C VAL A 104 19.60 -8.59 -8.39
N LEU A 105 18.28 -8.47 -8.47
CA LEU A 105 17.41 -8.15 -7.34
C LEU A 105 16.00 -8.70 -7.57
N MET A 106 15.35 -9.15 -6.50
CA MET A 106 13.92 -9.46 -6.48
C MET A 106 13.21 -8.53 -5.48
N ILE A 107 12.19 -7.79 -5.92
CA ILE A 107 11.34 -6.99 -5.03
C ILE A 107 10.10 -7.82 -4.71
N SER A 108 9.84 -8.07 -3.42
CA SER A 108 8.64 -8.77 -2.96
C SER A 108 7.69 -7.78 -2.27
N ASP A 109 6.55 -7.53 -2.92
CA ASP A 109 5.48 -6.73 -2.35
C ASP A 109 4.45 -7.68 -1.70
N VAL A 110 4.35 -7.60 -0.38
CA VAL A 110 3.51 -8.40 0.53
C VAL A 110 4.07 -9.79 0.86
N SER A 111 4.27 -10.70 -0.10
CA SER A 111 4.58 -12.10 0.24
C SER A 111 5.92 -12.27 0.96
N ALA A 112 5.85 -12.86 2.16
CA ALA A 112 7.02 -13.30 2.91
C ALA A 112 7.67 -14.51 2.25
N GLU A 113 6.86 -15.42 1.68
CA GLU A 113 7.31 -16.65 1.03
C GLU A 113 8.13 -16.36 -0.23
N VAL A 114 7.68 -15.41 -1.06
CA VAL A 114 8.45 -15.00 -2.26
C VAL A 114 9.78 -14.37 -1.87
N ALA A 115 9.82 -13.57 -0.80
CA ALA A 115 11.06 -13.01 -0.28
C ALA A 115 12.02 -14.11 0.23
N GLN A 116 11.49 -15.07 0.97
CA GLN A 116 12.27 -16.20 1.46
C GLN A 116 12.73 -17.13 0.31
N LEU A 117 11.86 -17.40 -0.69
CA LEU A 117 12.23 -18.16 -1.88
C LEU A 117 13.41 -17.50 -2.62
N ALA A 118 13.36 -16.18 -2.82
CA ALA A 118 14.48 -15.46 -3.45
C ALA A 118 15.78 -15.70 -2.67
N ARG A 119 15.74 -15.59 -1.34
CA ARG A 119 16.91 -15.82 -0.48
C ARG A 119 17.40 -17.27 -0.55
N ILE A 120 16.49 -18.25 -0.55
CA ILE A 120 16.82 -19.69 -0.68
C ILE A 120 17.45 -19.98 -2.04
N CYS A 121 16.98 -19.28 -3.10
CA CYS A 121 17.55 -19.39 -4.45
C CYS A 121 18.80 -18.52 -4.66
N SER A 122 19.43 -17.99 -3.60
CA SER A 122 20.62 -17.12 -3.66
C SER A 122 20.40 -15.82 -4.45
N VAL A 123 19.16 -15.30 -4.50
CA VAL A 123 18.80 -14.04 -5.14
C VAL A 123 18.65 -12.96 -4.08
N PRO A 124 19.40 -11.82 -4.17
CA PRO A 124 19.17 -10.68 -3.29
C PRO A 124 17.74 -10.18 -3.42
N HIS A 125 17.12 -9.78 -2.30
CA HIS A 125 15.77 -9.26 -2.36
C HIS A 125 15.57 -7.98 -1.54
N VAL A 126 14.67 -7.14 -2.03
CA VAL A 126 14.04 -6.03 -1.31
C VAL A 126 12.65 -6.47 -0.90
N LYS A 127 12.29 -6.26 0.35
CA LYS A 127 10.95 -6.54 0.87
C LYS A 127 10.21 -5.25 1.17
N VAL A 128 8.95 -5.15 0.73
CA VAL A 128 8.12 -3.99 1.11
C VAL A 128 7.76 -4.10 2.58
N LEU A 129 8.14 -3.07 3.35
CA LEU A 129 7.83 -2.92 4.77
C LEU A 129 6.47 -2.22 4.91
N GLN A 130 5.53 -2.87 5.57
CA GLN A 130 4.17 -2.41 5.76
C GLN A 130 3.88 -2.22 7.24
N HIS A 131 2.96 -1.30 7.55
CA HIS A 131 2.37 -1.18 8.87
C HIS A 131 1.63 -2.47 9.26
N GLY A 132 1.41 -2.62 10.55
CA GLY A 132 0.68 -3.74 11.11
C GLY A 132 1.51 -4.63 12.02
N GLN A 133 0.83 -5.51 12.72
CA GLN A 133 1.44 -6.46 13.68
C GLN A 133 2.11 -7.62 12.94
N ARG A 134 3.28 -7.37 12.37
CA ARG A 134 4.06 -8.32 11.56
C ARG A 134 5.28 -8.85 12.30
N GLY A 135 5.10 -9.10 13.60
CA GLY A 135 6.15 -9.65 14.47
C GLY A 135 6.32 -11.16 14.38
N ASP A 136 5.49 -11.85 13.59
CA ASP A 136 5.61 -13.30 13.41
C ASP A 136 6.92 -13.69 12.72
N PRO A 137 7.48 -14.87 13.03
CA PRO A 137 8.79 -15.30 12.51
C PRO A 137 8.88 -15.33 10.98
N GLY A 138 7.78 -15.60 10.28
CA GLY A 138 7.76 -15.63 8.80
C GLY A 138 8.01 -14.26 8.19
N HIS A 139 7.33 -13.21 8.67
CA HIS A 139 7.59 -11.83 8.24
C HIS A 139 8.97 -11.37 8.69
N GLN A 140 9.38 -11.68 9.93
CA GLN A 140 10.70 -11.30 10.43
C GLN A 140 11.82 -11.95 9.60
N ALA A 141 11.71 -13.22 9.23
CA ALA A 141 12.68 -13.90 8.37
C ALA A 141 12.77 -13.22 6.98
N ALA A 142 11.63 -12.83 6.39
CA ALA A 142 11.60 -12.11 5.13
C ALA A 142 12.25 -10.71 5.22
N TYR A 143 12.01 -9.99 6.31
CA TYR A 143 12.64 -8.68 6.55
C TYR A 143 14.13 -8.82 6.86
N ASP A 144 14.53 -9.75 7.72
CA ASP A 144 15.93 -9.94 8.12
C ASP A 144 16.80 -10.39 6.94
N GLY A 145 16.29 -11.28 6.08
CA GLY A 145 16.97 -11.79 4.89
C GLY A 145 17.09 -10.79 3.74
N ALA A 146 16.35 -9.68 3.76
CA ALA A 146 16.37 -8.66 2.72
C ALA A 146 17.65 -7.82 2.73
N VAL A 147 18.18 -7.47 1.56
CA VAL A 147 19.31 -6.54 1.42
C VAL A 147 18.88 -5.08 1.64
N GLY A 148 17.59 -4.79 1.47
CA GLY A 148 16.97 -3.49 1.74
C GLY A 148 15.47 -3.65 1.98
N LEU A 149 14.86 -2.67 2.65
CA LEU A 149 13.42 -2.60 2.86
C LEU A 149 12.86 -1.35 2.18
N LEU A 150 11.70 -1.47 1.55
CA LEU A 150 11.00 -0.35 0.91
C LEU A 150 9.72 -0.04 1.69
N CYS A 151 9.68 1.09 2.39
CA CYS A 151 8.45 1.59 3.01
C CYS A 151 7.80 2.65 2.12
N PRO A 152 6.53 2.47 1.67
CA PRO A 152 5.85 3.46 0.85
C PRO A 152 5.56 4.78 1.56
N ALA A 153 5.53 4.76 2.89
CA ALA A 153 5.23 5.93 3.73
C ALA A 153 6.50 6.74 4.07
N ALA A 154 6.29 7.94 4.60
CA ALA A 154 7.36 8.77 5.17
C ALA A 154 7.92 8.15 6.47
N LYS A 155 9.18 8.42 6.77
CA LYS A 155 9.87 7.92 7.98
C LYS A 155 9.16 8.33 9.29
N ALA A 156 8.55 9.50 9.32
CA ALA A 156 7.78 9.97 10.48
C ALA A 156 6.56 9.11 10.81
N LEU A 157 6.10 8.28 9.86
CA LEU A 157 5.01 7.31 10.06
C LEU A 157 5.50 5.91 10.46
N ALA A 158 6.80 5.73 10.75
CA ALA A 158 7.30 4.44 11.20
C ALA A 158 6.62 4.00 12.51
N GLN A 159 6.36 2.70 12.64
CA GLN A 159 5.85 2.16 13.90
C GLN A 159 6.97 2.15 14.96
N PRO A 160 6.64 2.46 16.22
CA PRO A 160 7.64 2.53 17.29
C PRO A 160 8.34 1.20 17.59
N ASP A 161 7.67 0.08 17.30
CA ASP A 161 8.16 -1.29 17.55
C ASP A 161 8.97 -1.87 16.40
N TRP A 162 9.13 -1.15 15.28
CA TRP A 162 10.00 -1.65 14.21
C TRP A 162 11.46 -1.74 14.67
N PRO A 163 12.09 -2.91 14.51
CA PRO A 163 13.46 -3.12 14.96
C PRO A 163 14.46 -2.14 14.33
N ALA A 164 15.42 -1.65 15.11
CA ALA A 164 16.47 -0.74 14.63
C ALA A 164 17.23 -1.30 13.40
N ARG A 165 17.46 -2.63 13.37
CA ARG A 165 18.10 -3.31 12.23
C ARG A 165 17.27 -3.22 10.93
N HIS A 166 15.93 -3.19 11.02
CA HIS A 166 15.07 -2.96 9.85
C HIS A 166 15.07 -1.50 9.44
N MET A 167 14.95 -0.59 10.41
CA MET A 167 15.00 0.85 10.16
C MET A 167 16.30 1.28 9.45
N ALA A 168 17.43 0.68 9.80
CA ALA A 168 18.74 1.02 9.24
C ALA A 168 18.86 0.71 7.73
N LYS A 169 18.10 -0.25 7.22
CA LYS A 169 18.10 -0.63 5.79
C LYS A 169 16.80 -0.27 5.05
N THR A 170 15.96 0.58 5.65
CA THR A 170 14.69 0.98 5.05
C THR A 170 14.82 2.28 4.26
N HIS A 171 14.42 2.23 2.99
CA HIS A 171 14.12 3.40 2.19
C HIS A 171 12.66 3.80 2.42
N PHE A 172 12.43 5.04 2.89
CA PHE A 172 11.11 5.63 3.13
C PHE A 172 10.73 6.53 1.98
N ALA A 173 9.76 6.12 1.17
CA ALA A 173 9.44 6.82 -0.08
C ALA A 173 8.54 8.06 0.10
N GLY A 174 7.63 8.06 1.06
CA GLY A 174 6.75 9.20 1.32
C GLY A 174 5.66 9.43 0.26
N GLY A 175 4.94 8.37 -0.16
CA GLY A 175 3.79 8.52 -1.09
C GLY A 175 3.94 7.81 -2.42
N LEU A 176 4.61 6.68 -2.42
CA LEU A 176 4.89 5.92 -3.62
C LEU A 176 3.61 5.35 -4.30
N GLY A 177 3.48 5.58 -5.60
CA GLY A 177 2.36 5.09 -6.42
C GLY A 177 1.11 5.96 -6.38
N VAL A 178 1.23 7.22 -5.95
CA VAL A 178 0.14 8.19 -5.89
C VAL A 178 0.60 9.50 -6.51
N ASP A 179 -0.28 10.18 -7.26
CA ASP A 179 -0.04 11.57 -7.66
C ASP A 179 -0.24 12.46 -6.44
N VAL A 180 0.86 13.02 -5.95
CA VAL A 180 0.92 13.85 -4.73
C VAL A 180 0.98 15.34 -5.03
N LYS A 181 0.69 15.75 -6.28
CA LYS A 181 0.61 17.16 -6.64
C LYS A 181 -0.60 17.81 -5.99
N ARG A 182 -0.44 19.08 -5.65
CA ARG A 182 -1.56 19.87 -5.13
C ARG A 182 -2.69 19.93 -6.16
N PRO A 183 -3.95 19.74 -5.70
CA PRO A 183 -5.09 19.86 -6.59
C PRO A 183 -5.23 21.27 -7.18
N ASP A 184 -5.60 21.34 -8.46
CA ASP A 184 -5.88 22.61 -9.15
C ASP A 184 -7.16 23.26 -8.55
N PRO A 185 -7.09 24.50 -8.04
CA PRO A 185 -8.26 25.20 -7.49
C PRO A 185 -9.42 25.33 -8.50
N ALA A 186 -9.15 25.48 -9.78
CA ALA A 186 -10.17 25.57 -10.81
C ALA A 186 -10.97 24.25 -10.97
N ARG A 187 -10.38 23.10 -10.64
CA ARG A 187 -11.08 21.82 -10.63
C ARG A 187 -12.05 21.73 -9.45
N ARG A 188 -11.68 22.29 -8.30
CA ARG A 188 -12.54 22.40 -7.12
C ARG A 188 -13.89 23.04 -7.46
N ASP A 189 -13.86 24.24 -8.03
CA ASP A 189 -15.07 25.02 -8.26
C ASP A 189 -15.97 24.35 -9.30
N ARG A 190 -15.40 23.85 -10.40
CA ARG A 190 -16.14 23.08 -11.41
C ARG A 190 -16.82 21.82 -10.84
N LEU A 191 -16.12 21.12 -9.92
CA LEU A 191 -16.72 19.93 -9.32
C LEU A 191 -17.83 20.30 -8.34
N ARG A 192 -17.63 21.32 -7.51
CA ARG A 192 -18.67 21.80 -6.57
C ARG A 192 -19.93 22.23 -7.31
N GLU A 193 -19.80 22.97 -8.41
CA GLU A 193 -20.92 23.36 -9.26
C GLU A 193 -21.66 22.11 -9.81
N ARG A 194 -20.94 21.15 -10.38
CA ARG A 194 -21.50 19.89 -10.89
C ARG A 194 -22.20 19.06 -9.82
N LEU A 195 -21.68 19.10 -8.59
CA LEU A 195 -22.28 18.43 -7.45
C LEU A 195 -23.44 19.24 -6.82
N GLY A 196 -23.72 20.45 -7.28
CA GLY A 196 -24.71 21.34 -6.65
C GLY A 196 -24.36 21.69 -5.21
N VAL A 197 -23.08 21.84 -4.91
CA VAL A 197 -22.57 22.29 -3.60
C VAL A 197 -22.22 23.76 -3.70
N GLY A 198 -22.94 24.59 -2.93
CA GLY A 198 -22.71 26.03 -2.95
C GLY A 198 -21.30 26.43 -2.53
N PRO A 199 -20.81 27.64 -2.92
CA PRO A 199 -19.45 28.07 -2.63
C PRO A 199 -19.14 28.08 -1.13
N GLU A 200 -20.07 28.50 -0.30
CA GLU A 200 -19.94 28.58 1.17
C GLU A 200 -20.46 27.31 1.88
N GLN A 201 -21.09 26.39 1.17
CA GLN A 201 -21.60 25.17 1.75
C GLN A 201 -20.46 24.22 2.13
N ARG A 202 -20.43 23.75 3.37
CA ARG A 202 -19.45 22.73 3.79
C ARG A 202 -19.69 21.42 3.05
N MET A 203 -18.62 20.82 2.53
CA MET A 203 -18.63 19.51 1.89
C MET A 203 -17.73 18.54 2.65
N VAL A 204 -18.31 17.46 3.17
CA VAL A 204 -17.60 16.33 3.75
C VAL A 204 -17.56 15.21 2.73
N LEU A 205 -16.35 14.82 2.33
CA LEU A 205 -16.10 13.69 1.43
C LEU A 205 -15.92 12.42 2.25
N VAL A 206 -16.64 11.37 1.95
CA VAL A 206 -16.43 10.04 2.51
C VAL A 206 -15.78 9.14 1.45
N MET A 207 -14.57 8.66 1.71
CA MET A 207 -13.83 7.83 0.77
C MET A 207 -13.70 6.40 1.29
N SER A 208 -14.26 5.45 0.54
CA SER A 208 -14.06 4.03 0.76
C SER A 208 -13.10 3.46 -0.29
N GLY A 209 -12.03 2.83 0.16
CA GLY A 209 -11.02 2.25 -0.71
C GLY A 209 -11.46 0.96 -1.42
N GLY A 210 -10.77 0.60 -2.52
CA GLY A 210 -11.09 -0.59 -3.33
C GLY A 210 -10.67 -1.93 -2.70
N GLY A 211 -9.81 -1.92 -1.69
CA GLY A 211 -9.27 -3.16 -1.08
C GLY A 211 -10.09 -3.72 0.10
N GLY A 212 -11.23 -3.09 0.45
CA GLY A 212 -12.07 -3.49 1.58
C GLY A 212 -13.49 -3.87 1.21
N THR A 213 -14.28 -4.15 2.25
CA THR A 213 -15.73 -4.42 2.11
C THR A 213 -16.54 -3.15 1.83
N GLY A 214 -15.93 -1.98 2.03
CA GLY A 214 -16.58 -0.68 1.97
C GLY A 214 -17.22 -0.29 3.29
N PHE A 215 -17.64 0.98 3.38
CA PHE A 215 -18.31 1.50 4.56
C PHE A 215 -19.82 1.25 4.51
N ALA A 216 -20.45 1.03 5.67
CA ALA A 216 -21.89 1.09 5.80
C ALA A 216 -22.39 2.54 5.68
N SER A 217 -23.53 2.78 5.03
CA SER A 217 -24.10 4.13 4.86
C SER A 217 -24.75 4.67 6.14
N ALA A 218 -25.18 3.81 7.05
CA ALA A 218 -25.94 4.17 8.24
C ALA A 218 -25.26 5.23 9.13
N PRO A 219 -23.95 5.15 9.47
CA PRO A 219 -23.27 6.20 10.25
C PRO A 219 -23.33 7.56 9.58
N PHE A 220 -23.17 7.61 8.25
CA PHE A 220 -23.20 8.87 7.49
C PHE A 220 -24.61 9.43 7.36
N GLY A 221 -25.65 8.58 7.38
CA GLY A 221 -27.04 8.99 7.49
C GLY A 221 -27.32 9.74 8.81
N ILE A 222 -26.69 9.30 9.91
CA ILE A 222 -26.77 10.02 11.22
C ILE A 222 -26.07 11.37 11.11
N ALA A 223 -24.85 11.41 10.54
CA ALA A 223 -24.11 12.64 10.35
C ALA A 223 -24.85 13.66 9.48
N ALA A 224 -25.41 13.23 8.36
CA ALA A 224 -26.13 14.08 7.43
C ALA A 224 -27.42 14.67 8.03
N ARG A 225 -28.19 13.88 8.80
CA ARG A 225 -29.34 14.40 9.55
C ARG A 225 -28.95 15.38 10.65
N ALA A 226 -27.79 15.16 11.26
CA ALA A 226 -27.28 16.05 12.31
C ALA A 226 -26.84 17.42 11.78
N MET A 227 -26.46 17.51 10.51
CA MET A 227 -25.89 18.69 9.86
C MET A 227 -26.53 18.91 8.47
N PRO A 228 -27.80 19.32 8.41
CA PRO A 228 -28.56 19.41 7.17
C PRO A 228 -28.01 20.44 6.16
N GLU A 229 -27.24 21.42 6.60
CA GLU A 229 -26.58 22.42 5.77
C GLU A 229 -25.26 21.92 5.14
N THR A 230 -24.74 20.78 5.60
CA THR A 230 -23.49 20.18 5.12
C THR A 230 -23.79 19.16 4.03
N ALA A 231 -23.08 19.23 2.91
CA ALA A 231 -23.15 18.20 1.87
C ALA A 231 -22.24 17.02 2.23
N PHE A 232 -22.79 15.82 2.34
CA PHE A 232 -22.04 14.57 2.47
C PHE A 232 -22.01 13.86 1.12
N ILE A 233 -20.80 13.72 0.57
CA ILE A 233 -20.57 13.05 -0.72
C ILE A 233 -19.76 11.80 -0.47
N THR A 234 -20.23 10.65 -0.93
CA THR A 234 -19.46 9.40 -0.79
C THR A 234 -18.92 8.93 -2.13
N ILE A 235 -17.68 8.44 -2.14
CA ILE A 235 -17.04 7.79 -3.28
C ILE A 235 -16.48 6.43 -2.87
N GLY A 236 -16.39 5.50 -3.82
CA GLY A 236 -16.02 4.12 -3.57
C GLY A 236 -17.21 3.26 -3.15
N ARG A 237 -16.93 2.08 -2.60
CA ARG A 237 -17.95 1.11 -2.23
C ARG A 237 -18.67 1.51 -0.94
N MET A 238 -20.00 1.59 -1.00
CA MET A 238 -20.86 1.81 0.16
C MET A 238 -21.87 0.67 0.29
N ALA A 239 -21.93 0.05 1.47
CA ALA A 239 -23.01 -0.89 1.79
C ALA A 239 -24.24 -0.10 2.24
N ARG A 240 -25.31 -0.22 1.48
CA ARG A 240 -26.58 0.50 1.71
C ARG A 240 -27.67 -0.48 2.11
N ASP A 241 -28.40 -0.12 3.15
CA ASP A 241 -29.60 -0.86 3.54
C ASP A 241 -30.77 -0.47 2.61
N TRP A 242 -31.37 -1.44 1.96
CA TRP A 242 -32.44 -1.21 0.96
C TRP A 242 -33.68 -0.50 1.52
N HIS A 243 -33.89 -0.58 2.81
CA HIS A 243 -35.04 0.04 3.54
C HIS A 243 -34.68 1.36 4.22
N ALA A 244 -33.42 1.80 4.16
CA ALA A 244 -32.98 3.00 4.82
C ALA A 244 -33.41 4.26 4.04
N THR A 245 -34.11 5.17 4.73
CA THR A 245 -34.37 6.53 4.19
C THR A 245 -33.15 7.39 4.41
N GLU A 246 -32.45 7.74 3.33
CA GLU A 246 -31.28 8.60 3.37
C GLU A 246 -31.67 10.08 3.26
N PRO A 247 -31.03 10.99 4.01
CA PRO A 247 -31.27 12.41 3.90
C PRO A 247 -30.76 12.97 2.56
N ALA A 248 -31.43 14.01 2.03
CA ALA A 248 -31.12 14.58 0.72
C ALA A 248 -29.70 15.16 0.58
N ASN A 249 -29.07 15.51 1.71
CA ASN A 249 -27.70 16.02 1.75
C ASN A 249 -26.62 14.89 1.83
N LEU A 250 -27.01 13.60 1.79
CA LEU A 250 -26.13 12.44 1.64
C LEU A 250 -26.27 11.88 0.22
N ARG A 251 -25.20 11.94 -0.56
CA ARG A 251 -25.21 11.51 -1.97
C ARG A 251 -24.07 10.54 -2.27
N HIS A 252 -24.38 9.45 -2.97
CA HIS A 252 -23.45 8.36 -3.30
C HIS A 252 -23.07 8.41 -4.77
N HIS A 253 -21.78 8.50 -5.06
CA HIS A 253 -21.26 8.56 -6.42
C HIS A 253 -20.61 7.24 -6.88
N GLY A 254 -20.47 6.25 -5.97
CA GLY A 254 -19.85 4.97 -6.31
C GLY A 254 -18.38 5.10 -6.67
N TRP A 255 -17.90 4.19 -7.52
CA TRP A 255 -16.51 4.22 -7.98
C TRP A 255 -16.27 5.38 -8.95
N ILE A 256 -15.16 6.07 -8.77
CA ILE A 256 -14.73 7.19 -9.62
C ILE A 256 -13.24 7.06 -9.94
N ASP A 257 -12.81 7.59 -11.08
CA ASP A 257 -11.41 7.55 -11.51
C ASP A 257 -10.61 8.79 -11.09
N ASN A 258 -11.29 9.87 -10.69
CA ASN A 258 -10.67 11.17 -10.38
C ASN A 258 -10.85 11.61 -8.92
N ALA A 259 -10.46 10.75 -7.98
CA ALA A 259 -10.57 11.02 -6.53
C ALA A 259 -9.91 12.36 -6.12
N ALA A 260 -8.85 12.76 -6.80
CA ALA A 260 -8.14 14.02 -6.55
C ALA A 260 -9.04 15.26 -6.72
N ASP A 261 -9.96 15.26 -7.69
CA ASP A 261 -10.90 16.38 -7.89
C ASP A 261 -11.90 16.46 -6.71
N TYR A 262 -12.36 15.31 -6.21
CA TYR A 262 -13.26 15.27 -5.04
C TYR A 262 -12.56 15.72 -3.77
N LEU A 263 -11.28 15.32 -3.59
CA LEU A 263 -10.45 15.81 -2.49
C LEU A 263 -10.27 17.32 -2.55
N ALA A 264 -9.99 17.87 -3.74
CA ALA A 264 -9.88 19.32 -3.94
C ALA A 264 -11.18 20.08 -3.60
N ALA A 265 -12.35 19.47 -3.88
CA ALA A 265 -13.65 20.07 -3.63
C ALA A 265 -14.09 19.98 -2.16
N ALA A 266 -13.54 19.05 -1.40
CA ALA A 266 -13.91 18.79 -0.02
C ALA A 266 -13.34 19.83 0.96
N ASN A 267 -14.10 20.11 2.02
CA ASN A 267 -13.59 20.84 3.17
C ASN A 267 -12.99 19.89 4.21
N MET A 268 -13.40 18.63 4.18
CA MET A 268 -12.95 17.59 5.10
C MET A 268 -13.16 16.22 4.47
N VAL A 269 -12.34 15.26 4.84
CA VAL A 269 -12.45 13.86 4.41
C VAL A 269 -12.69 12.96 5.61
N VAL A 270 -13.56 11.97 5.43
CA VAL A 270 -13.70 10.79 6.29
C VAL A 270 -13.26 9.58 5.48
N ALA A 271 -12.23 8.90 5.89
CA ALA A 271 -11.69 7.79 5.12
C ALA A 271 -10.95 6.76 6.00
N SER A 272 -10.80 5.55 5.45
CA SER A 272 -9.91 4.55 6.01
C SER A 272 -8.44 4.85 5.67
N THR A 273 -7.51 4.11 6.28
CA THR A 273 -6.07 4.38 6.20
C THR A 273 -5.32 3.46 5.22
N GLY A 274 -5.98 3.10 4.11
CA GLY A 274 -5.33 2.39 3.01
C GLY A 274 -4.21 3.24 2.38
N ASN A 275 -3.12 2.63 1.91
CA ASN A 275 -1.92 3.36 1.45
C ASN A 275 -2.21 4.45 0.41
N THR A 276 -2.91 4.12 -0.67
CA THR A 276 -3.26 5.08 -1.73
C THR A 276 -4.09 6.23 -1.19
N THR A 277 -5.16 5.92 -0.43
CA THR A 277 -6.05 6.91 0.17
C THR A 277 -5.29 7.84 1.12
N CYS A 278 -4.41 7.29 1.96
CA CYS A 278 -3.58 8.09 2.87
C CYS A 278 -2.79 9.17 2.11
N HIS A 279 -2.01 8.75 1.13
CA HIS A 279 -1.13 9.70 0.43
C HIS A 279 -1.90 10.70 -0.43
N GLN A 280 -3.06 10.32 -1.00
CA GLN A 280 -3.94 11.24 -1.70
C GLN A 280 -4.48 12.33 -0.76
N ILE A 281 -4.91 11.96 0.45
CA ILE A 281 -5.43 12.93 1.43
C ILE A 281 -4.32 13.83 1.96
N LEU A 282 -3.16 13.25 2.30
CA LEU A 282 -1.98 14.00 2.75
C LEU A 282 -1.53 15.03 1.69
N ALA A 283 -1.51 14.64 0.41
CA ALA A 283 -1.16 15.52 -0.70
C ALA A 283 -2.19 16.64 -0.93
N ALA A 284 -3.47 16.35 -0.68
CA ALA A 284 -4.54 17.33 -0.77
C ALA A 284 -4.59 18.30 0.43
N GLU A 285 -3.80 18.03 1.47
CA GLU A 285 -3.74 18.87 2.68
C GLU A 285 -5.13 19.12 3.28
N THR A 286 -5.99 18.09 3.27
CA THR A 286 -7.40 18.21 3.67
C THR A 286 -7.60 17.70 5.10
N PRO A 287 -8.38 18.40 5.96
CA PRO A 287 -8.75 17.89 7.28
C PRO A 287 -9.28 16.46 7.19
N TRP A 288 -8.71 15.56 7.99
CA TRP A 288 -8.98 14.12 7.83
C TRP A 288 -9.41 13.46 9.14
N LEU A 289 -10.64 12.92 9.13
CA LEU A 289 -11.11 11.98 10.13
C LEU A 289 -10.79 10.56 9.65
N ALA A 290 -9.75 9.98 10.23
CA ALA A 290 -9.28 8.65 9.90
C ALA A 290 -10.03 7.60 10.74
N VAL A 291 -10.75 6.69 10.08
CA VAL A 291 -11.44 5.57 10.70
C VAL A 291 -10.98 4.29 10.01
N PRO A 292 -10.13 3.45 10.67
CA PRO A 292 -9.56 2.27 10.04
C PRO A 292 -10.63 1.23 9.73
N GLU A 293 -10.52 0.56 8.57
CA GLU A 293 -11.24 -0.67 8.29
C GLU A 293 -10.43 -1.87 8.81
N TRP A 294 -11.12 -2.93 9.17
CA TRP A 294 -10.45 -4.19 9.51
C TRP A 294 -9.56 -4.68 8.36
N ARG A 295 -8.34 -5.04 8.69
CA ARG A 295 -7.38 -5.70 7.80
C ARG A 295 -6.57 -6.71 8.61
N TYR A 296 -6.02 -7.70 7.92
CA TYR A 296 -5.03 -8.60 8.52
C TYR A 296 -3.91 -7.80 9.16
N PHE A 297 -3.43 -8.25 10.30
CA PHE A 297 -2.34 -7.65 11.08
C PHE A 297 -2.61 -6.25 11.60
N ASP A 298 -3.86 -5.83 11.70
CA ASP A 298 -4.25 -4.47 12.12
C ASP A 298 -3.53 -3.35 11.32
N GLU A 299 -3.21 -3.62 10.04
CA GLU A 299 -2.43 -2.70 9.18
C GLU A 299 -3.00 -1.29 9.18
N GLN A 300 -4.32 -1.15 9.09
CA GLN A 300 -4.94 0.17 9.04
C GLN A 300 -5.02 0.84 10.41
N VAL A 301 -5.14 0.09 11.48
CA VAL A 301 -5.16 0.62 12.86
C VAL A 301 -3.80 1.22 13.19
N GLU A 302 -2.73 0.45 13.00
CA GLU A 302 -1.36 0.91 13.23
C GLU A 302 -1.00 2.16 12.41
N LYS A 303 -1.48 2.21 11.18
CA LYS A 303 -1.28 3.39 10.32
C LYS A 303 -2.11 4.60 10.78
N ALA A 304 -3.35 4.41 11.23
CA ALA A 304 -4.17 5.48 11.78
C ALA A 304 -3.53 6.10 13.03
N GLU A 305 -2.99 5.25 13.90
CA GLU A 305 -2.24 5.70 15.08
C GLU A 305 -0.95 6.45 14.70
N ALA A 306 -0.21 5.97 13.68
CA ALA A 306 0.98 6.67 13.19
C ALA A 306 0.63 8.07 12.63
N LEU A 307 -0.45 8.18 11.86
CA LEU A 307 -0.95 9.46 11.35
C LEU A 307 -1.39 10.41 12.47
N ALA A 308 -2.07 9.89 13.49
CA ALA A 308 -2.48 10.67 14.65
C ALA A 308 -1.27 11.18 15.46
N ARG A 309 -0.27 10.32 15.70
CA ARG A 309 0.99 10.71 16.36
C ARG A 309 1.74 11.79 15.58
N ALA A 310 1.67 11.76 14.25
CA ALA A 310 2.27 12.79 13.38
C ALA A 310 1.42 14.06 13.27
N GLY A 311 0.24 14.13 13.90
CA GLY A 311 -0.67 15.26 13.78
C GLY A 311 -1.31 15.43 12.40
N ALA A 312 -1.26 14.38 11.55
CA ALA A 312 -1.71 14.43 10.17
C ALA A 312 -3.18 14.02 9.97
N ALA A 313 -3.79 13.41 10.97
CA ALA A 313 -5.21 13.01 10.96
C ALA A 313 -5.77 12.95 12.37
N HIS A 314 -7.05 13.25 12.51
CA HIS A 314 -7.83 12.93 13.70
C HIS A 314 -8.27 11.47 13.59
N HIS A 315 -7.83 10.61 14.50
CA HIS A 315 -8.13 9.17 14.48
C HIS A 315 -9.27 8.83 15.43
N LEU A 316 -10.24 8.09 14.93
CA LEU A 316 -11.24 7.40 15.74
C LEU A 316 -11.23 5.91 15.40
N PRO A 317 -11.31 5.01 16.42
CA PRO A 317 -11.31 3.56 16.18
C PRO A 317 -12.59 3.10 15.47
N HIS A 318 -13.71 3.84 15.64
CA HIS A 318 -15.02 3.54 15.04
C HIS A 318 -15.73 4.81 14.64
N PHE A 319 -16.68 4.69 13.68
CA PHE A 319 -17.55 5.81 13.33
C PHE A 319 -18.39 6.25 14.52
N PRO A 320 -18.61 7.58 14.69
CA PRO A 320 -19.53 8.08 15.68
C PRO A 320 -20.94 7.50 15.50
N SER A 321 -21.62 7.19 16.60
CA SER A 321 -22.93 6.54 16.61
C SER A 321 -24.10 7.46 16.91
N SER A 322 -23.85 8.76 17.19
CA SER A 322 -24.89 9.74 17.50
C SER A 322 -24.64 11.10 16.84
N ALA A 323 -25.68 11.92 16.73
CA ALA A 323 -25.59 13.27 16.20
C ALA A 323 -24.58 14.14 16.97
N ALA A 324 -24.55 14.02 18.29
CA ALA A 324 -23.64 14.80 19.13
C ALA A 324 -22.17 14.38 18.92
N THR A 325 -21.91 13.10 18.87
CA THR A 325 -20.55 12.57 18.64
C THR A 325 -20.05 12.87 17.23
N TRP A 326 -20.91 12.87 16.21
CA TRP A 326 -20.54 13.29 14.86
C TRP A 326 -20.17 14.78 14.79
N ARG A 327 -20.98 15.67 15.38
CA ARG A 327 -20.65 17.11 15.40
C ARG A 327 -19.31 17.36 16.08
N ARG A 328 -19.07 16.70 17.22
CA ARG A 328 -17.80 16.80 17.93
C ARG A 328 -16.63 16.28 17.07
N ALA A 329 -16.73 15.07 16.52
CA ALA A 329 -15.66 14.48 15.71
C ALA A 329 -15.29 15.37 14.52
N ILE A 330 -16.27 15.96 13.84
CA ILE A 330 -16.02 16.89 12.73
C ILE A 330 -15.35 18.17 13.23
N GLN A 331 -15.81 18.74 14.33
CA GLN A 331 -15.20 19.95 14.90
C GLN A 331 -13.76 19.69 15.35
N ASP A 332 -13.54 18.62 16.12
CA ASP A 332 -12.21 18.24 16.60
C ASP A 332 -11.24 17.98 15.43
N THR A 333 -11.74 17.45 14.31
CA THR A 333 -10.93 17.24 13.11
C THR A 333 -10.51 18.56 12.46
N PHE A 334 -11.40 19.56 12.40
CA PHE A 334 -11.03 20.89 11.90
C PHE A 334 -10.06 21.60 12.82
N ASP A 335 -10.28 21.50 14.13
CA ASP A 335 -9.47 22.19 15.14
C ASP A 335 -8.05 21.62 15.24
N ALA A 336 -7.91 20.32 15.01
CA ALA A 336 -6.61 19.62 15.05
C ALA A 336 -5.84 19.68 13.71
N HIS A 337 -6.44 20.21 12.65
CA HIS A 337 -5.83 20.15 11.31
C HIS A 337 -4.69 21.15 11.14
N ASP A 338 -3.53 20.63 10.73
CA ASP A 338 -2.38 21.41 10.26
C ASP A 338 -1.92 20.86 8.89
N PRO A 339 -2.15 21.60 7.80
CA PRO A 339 -1.76 21.17 6.46
C PRO A 339 -0.23 21.00 6.30
N ALA A 340 0.58 21.72 7.07
CA ALA A 340 2.03 21.61 7.00
C ALA A 340 2.51 20.25 7.51
N LEU A 341 1.88 19.70 8.55
CA LEU A 341 2.19 18.35 9.05
C LEU A 341 1.85 17.28 8.01
N GLN A 342 0.73 17.42 7.28
CA GLN A 342 0.38 16.51 6.20
C GLN A 342 1.39 16.61 5.05
N ARG A 343 1.73 17.83 4.65
CA ARG A 343 2.67 18.08 3.54
C ARG A 343 4.05 17.52 3.82
N ALA A 344 4.53 17.57 5.05
CA ALA A 344 5.82 17.02 5.47
C ALA A 344 5.92 15.48 5.31
N LEU A 345 4.79 14.79 5.16
CA LEU A 345 4.71 13.34 4.99
C LEU A 345 4.66 12.88 3.53
N VAL A 346 4.72 13.83 2.58
CA VAL A 346 4.58 13.57 1.15
C VAL A 346 5.85 13.98 0.41
N ASN A 347 6.31 13.08 -0.47
CA ASN A 347 7.46 13.31 -1.34
C ASN A 347 7.01 13.28 -2.81
N GLU A 348 7.13 14.41 -3.53
CA GLU A 348 6.76 14.51 -4.95
C GLU A 348 7.69 13.68 -5.85
N ASP A 349 8.90 13.41 -5.38
CA ASP A 349 9.94 12.68 -6.09
C ASP A 349 10.04 11.19 -5.68
N ALA A 350 9.08 10.69 -4.91
CA ALA A 350 9.10 9.36 -4.30
C ALA A 350 9.49 8.23 -5.27
N ALA A 351 8.91 8.21 -6.47
CA ALA A 351 9.21 7.18 -7.46
C ALA A 351 10.65 7.27 -7.99
N ARG A 352 11.11 8.50 -8.32
CA ARG A 352 12.46 8.76 -8.81
C ARG A 352 13.52 8.42 -7.76
N GLU A 353 13.31 8.84 -6.52
CA GLU A 353 14.25 8.57 -5.42
C GLU A 353 14.29 7.08 -5.08
N THR A 354 13.14 6.38 -5.12
CA THR A 354 13.08 4.92 -4.95
C THR A 354 13.83 4.21 -6.06
N ALA A 355 13.65 4.63 -7.32
CA ALA A 355 14.38 4.04 -8.45
C ALA A 355 15.90 4.25 -8.31
N ASN A 356 16.34 5.45 -7.94
CA ASN A 356 17.76 5.76 -7.70
C ASN A 356 18.34 4.92 -6.55
N TRP A 357 17.59 4.77 -5.46
CA TRP A 357 17.99 3.91 -4.35
C TRP A 357 18.13 2.45 -4.78
N LEU A 358 17.20 1.91 -5.58
CA LEU A 358 17.27 0.54 -6.10
C LEU A 358 18.49 0.35 -6.99
N ILE A 359 18.79 1.30 -7.90
CA ILE A 359 19.97 1.24 -8.75
C ILE A 359 21.24 1.29 -7.90
N GLY A 360 21.35 2.22 -6.96
CA GLY A 360 22.49 2.27 -6.05
C GLY A 360 22.71 0.97 -5.26
N LEU A 361 21.61 0.32 -4.83
CA LEU A 361 21.66 -0.97 -4.17
C LEU A 361 22.15 -2.08 -5.12
N THR A 362 21.66 -2.12 -6.37
CA THR A 362 22.13 -3.10 -7.36
C THR A 362 23.60 -2.91 -7.71
N ASP A 363 24.06 -1.67 -7.81
CA ASP A 363 25.46 -1.36 -8.08
C ASP A 363 26.38 -1.85 -6.95
N GLN A 364 25.99 -1.63 -5.69
CA GLN A 364 26.71 -2.14 -4.54
C GLN A 364 26.79 -3.68 -4.55
N LEU A 365 25.69 -4.36 -4.84
CA LEU A 365 25.66 -5.82 -4.92
C LEU A 365 26.58 -6.38 -6.02
N LEU A 366 26.70 -5.67 -7.13
CA LEU A 366 27.59 -6.08 -8.25
C LEU A 366 29.06 -5.75 -8.01
N LEU A 367 29.37 -4.66 -7.29
CA LEU A 367 30.73 -4.26 -6.97
C LEU A 367 31.37 -5.13 -5.87
N GLU A 368 30.55 -5.69 -4.99
CA GLU A 368 30.98 -6.62 -3.94
C GLU A 368 31.24 -8.05 -4.48
N THR A 369 31.03 -8.31 -5.77
CA THR A 369 31.45 -9.56 -6.38
C THR A 369 32.96 -9.52 -6.54
N PRO A 370 33.75 -10.39 -5.89
CA PRO A 370 35.20 -10.40 -6.04
C PRO A 370 35.53 -10.56 -7.53
N LYS A 371 36.25 -9.60 -8.10
CA LYS A 371 36.93 -9.81 -9.38
C LYS A 371 37.91 -10.96 -9.15
N ASP A 372 37.71 -12.04 -9.90
CA ASP A 372 38.50 -13.24 -10.02
C ASP A 372 39.93 -13.08 -9.45
N THR A 373 40.10 -13.32 -8.17
CA THR A 373 41.39 -13.58 -7.57
C THR A 373 41.49 -15.10 -7.48
N GLY A 374 42.26 -15.69 -8.37
CA GLY A 374 42.39 -17.11 -8.63
C GLY A 374 42.84 -18.01 -7.47
N ASP A 375 42.20 -17.87 -6.31
CA ASP A 375 42.34 -18.81 -5.20
C ASP A 375 40.96 -19.04 -4.56
N ILE A 376 40.18 -19.93 -5.17
CA ILE A 376 39.00 -20.52 -4.55
C ILE A 376 39.45 -21.70 -3.67
N HIS A 377 40.16 -21.42 -2.61
CA HIS A 377 40.30 -22.32 -1.47
C HIS A 377 40.21 -21.50 -0.20
N ASP A 378 39.23 -21.88 0.66
CA ASP A 378 39.02 -21.42 2.02
C ASP A 378 38.01 -20.28 2.27
N VAL A 379 36.79 -20.37 1.73
CA VAL A 379 35.63 -19.75 2.42
C VAL A 379 34.52 -20.79 2.59
N VAL A 380 34.80 -21.82 3.36
CA VAL A 380 33.74 -22.60 3.99
C VAL A 380 33.41 -21.91 5.31
N HIS A 381 32.35 -21.10 5.34
CA HIS A 381 31.79 -20.67 6.60
C HIS A 381 31.35 -21.92 7.39
N PRO A 382 31.80 -22.10 8.64
CA PRO A 382 31.38 -23.24 9.43
C PRO A 382 29.85 -23.18 9.60
N ILE A 383 29.18 -24.25 9.21
CA ILE A 383 27.77 -24.48 9.55
C ILE A 383 27.71 -24.39 11.07
N ARG A 384 27.05 -23.37 11.59
CA ARG A 384 26.76 -23.31 13.03
C ARG A 384 25.75 -24.42 13.33
N ALA A 385 26.20 -25.43 14.05
CA ALA A 385 25.38 -26.49 14.62
C ALA A 385 24.49 -25.93 15.74
#